data_cafeb58c81c7ef20751e1e8b20b3837d
#
_entry.id   cafeb58c81c7ef20751e1e8b20b3837d
#
_cell.length_a   1.000
_cell.length_b   1.000
_cell.length_c   1.000
_cell.angle_alpha   90.00
_cell.angle_beta   90.00
_cell.angle_gamma   90.00
#
_symmetry.space_group_name_H-M   'P 1'
#
loop_
_entity.id
_entity.type
_entity.pdbx_description
1 polymer ?
#
loop_
_entity_poly.entity_id
_entity_poly.type
_entity_poly.pdbx_seq_one_letter_code
_entity_poly.pdbx_strand_id
1 'polypeptide(L)'
;MVGILTNLLVLPVVSLIFYGTMAVCAVGCVHPGAAAVLGKIVAWPIRYMLAVAKGLGSLPLAAVFTMSPYIVLWLVFLYALLGWLLCTRKKRPGLVLGLSTLGLCVSLLLSYIEPLTCDYRVTVLDVGQGQCILLQSEGSTFLVDCGGRRGEEAADLAAEQLLSQGITRIDGLILTHYDRDHAEGVPYLAEQIDIERVYLPGTEDTDGCLQGVLDAVEEQIPIDSELTISFGDAQIRIFPAKDAGSGNDSCASVLFTREKCDTLITGDLSDKAERQLLEDYDLPDLEVLIVGHHGSKYSTCTELLEATAPDAAIISVGADNSYGHPTQEVLDRLKQAGCVVYRTDLHGTITYRG
;
A
#
# COMPACT_ATOMS: atom_id res chain seq x y z
N MET A 1 -9.01 5.30 -18.65
CA MET A 1 -9.55 5.37 -20.01
C MET A 1 -9.84 6.79 -20.50
N VAL A 2 -10.23 7.70 -19.64
CA VAL A 2 -10.52 9.10 -20.02
C VAL A 2 -9.28 9.92 -20.42
N GLY A 3 -8.06 9.46 -20.15
CA GLY A 3 -6.82 10.22 -20.42
C GLY A 3 -6.66 10.70 -21.87
N ILE A 4 -7.08 9.92 -22.85
CA ILE A 4 -7.03 10.33 -24.27
C ILE A 4 -7.96 11.51 -24.50
N LEU A 5 -9.19 11.46 -23.96
CA LEU A 5 -10.16 12.53 -24.06
C LEU A 5 -9.71 13.76 -23.29
N THR A 6 -9.19 13.57 -22.08
CA THR A 6 -8.61 14.64 -21.26
C THR A 6 -7.48 15.34 -22.00
N ASN A 7 -6.53 14.59 -22.56
CA ASN A 7 -5.42 15.16 -23.33
C ASN A 7 -5.89 15.92 -24.57
N LEU A 8 -6.88 15.39 -25.29
CA LEU A 8 -7.45 16.08 -26.46
C LEU A 8 -8.06 17.43 -26.11
N LEU A 9 -8.69 17.54 -24.93
CA LEU A 9 -9.33 18.77 -24.46
C LEU A 9 -8.33 19.75 -23.80
N VAL A 10 -7.30 19.23 -23.13
CA VAL A 10 -6.38 20.02 -22.30
C VAL A 10 -5.14 20.47 -23.08
N LEU A 11 -4.52 19.61 -23.90
CA LEU A 11 -3.28 19.94 -24.60
C LEU A 11 -3.32 21.23 -25.42
N PRO A 12 -4.42 21.58 -26.15
CA PRO A 12 -4.47 22.85 -26.87
C PRO A 12 -4.39 24.07 -25.95
N VAL A 13 -4.84 23.92 -24.69
CA VAL A 13 -4.91 25.02 -23.72
C VAL A 13 -3.60 25.18 -22.95
N VAL A 14 -2.80 24.12 -22.83
CA VAL A 14 -1.51 24.15 -22.12
C VAL A 14 -0.56 25.23 -22.69
N SER A 15 -0.44 25.33 -24.03
CA SER A 15 0.41 26.32 -24.67
C SER A 15 -0.05 27.74 -24.35
N LEU A 16 -1.36 27.94 -24.30
CA LEU A 16 -1.96 29.25 -23.98
C LEU A 16 -1.69 29.65 -22.54
N ILE A 17 -1.77 28.68 -21.60
CA ILE A 17 -1.39 28.89 -20.20
C ILE A 17 0.09 29.23 -20.09
N PHE A 18 0.96 28.46 -20.75
CA PHE A 18 2.41 28.65 -20.70
C PHE A 18 2.82 30.04 -21.17
N TYR A 19 2.43 30.42 -22.40
CA TYR A 19 2.78 31.74 -22.94
C TYR A 19 2.08 32.88 -22.19
N GLY A 20 0.83 32.69 -21.75
CA GLY A 20 0.12 33.63 -20.93
C GLY A 20 0.81 33.91 -19.60
N THR A 21 1.28 32.86 -18.92
CA THR A 21 2.01 33.01 -17.66
C THR A 21 3.36 33.70 -17.86
N MET A 22 4.09 33.39 -18.94
CA MET A 22 5.33 34.09 -19.28
C MET A 22 5.05 35.62 -19.53
N ALA A 23 3.96 35.94 -20.22
CA ALA A 23 3.58 37.34 -20.45
C ALA A 23 3.22 38.07 -19.14
N VAL A 24 2.49 37.38 -18.23
CA VAL A 24 2.18 37.92 -16.89
C VAL A 24 3.46 38.22 -16.12
N CYS A 25 4.43 37.31 -16.13
CA CYS A 25 5.73 37.50 -15.46
C CYS A 25 6.50 38.67 -16.06
N ALA A 26 6.61 38.73 -17.39
CA ALA A 26 7.32 39.81 -18.09
C ALA A 26 6.71 41.20 -17.82
N VAL A 27 5.37 41.30 -17.89
CA VAL A 27 4.65 42.55 -17.57
C VAL A 27 4.78 42.89 -16.10
N GLY A 28 4.79 41.88 -15.23
CA GLY A 28 4.92 42.04 -13.77
C GLY A 28 6.22 42.72 -13.35
N CYS A 29 7.30 42.47 -14.08
CA CYS A 29 8.60 43.12 -13.85
C CYS A 29 8.57 44.65 -14.10
N VAL A 30 7.61 45.15 -14.94
CA VAL A 30 7.52 46.56 -15.34
C VAL A 30 6.31 47.22 -14.71
N HIS A 31 5.16 46.55 -14.70
CA HIS A 31 3.89 47.16 -14.26
C HIS A 31 3.02 46.12 -13.51
N PRO A 32 3.19 45.96 -12.17
CA PRO A 32 2.47 44.95 -11.37
C PRO A 32 0.94 44.99 -11.49
N GLY A 33 0.35 46.22 -11.61
CA GLY A 33 -1.10 46.37 -11.75
C GLY A 33 -1.65 45.77 -13.06
N ALA A 34 -0.94 45.95 -14.17
CA ALA A 34 -1.31 45.37 -15.46
C ALA A 34 -1.12 43.84 -15.45
N ALA A 35 -0.07 43.35 -14.81
CA ALA A 35 0.17 41.89 -14.60
C ALA A 35 -0.97 41.25 -13.82
N ALA A 36 -1.50 41.91 -12.79
CA ALA A 36 -2.63 41.37 -12.01
C ALA A 36 -3.91 41.22 -12.86
N VAL A 37 -4.17 42.16 -13.83
CA VAL A 37 -5.29 42.03 -14.75
C VAL A 37 -5.08 40.90 -15.74
N LEU A 38 -3.88 40.80 -16.35
CA LEU A 38 -3.51 39.68 -17.23
C LEU A 38 -3.58 38.34 -16.52
N GLY A 39 -3.13 38.26 -15.27
CA GLY A 39 -3.20 37.07 -14.45
C GLY A 39 -4.62 36.53 -14.26
N LYS A 40 -5.62 37.44 -14.11
CA LYS A 40 -7.03 37.02 -14.05
C LYS A 40 -7.51 36.40 -15.37
N ILE A 41 -6.99 36.87 -16.50
CA ILE A 41 -7.32 36.29 -17.82
C ILE A 41 -6.69 34.92 -17.97
N VAL A 42 -5.42 34.75 -17.59
CA VAL A 42 -4.70 33.49 -17.65
C VAL A 42 -5.24 32.46 -16.63
N ALA A 43 -5.83 32.89 -15.54
CA ALA A 43 -6.50 32.03 -14.60
C ALA A 43 -7.71 31.27 -15.18
N TRP A 44 -8.35 31.78 -16.23
CA TRP A 44 -9.50 31.16 -16.88
C TRP A 44 -9.16 29.81 -17.54
N PRO A 45 -8.19 29.73 -18.46
CA PRO A 45 -7.76 28.44 -19.03
C PRO A 45 -7.19 27.46 -17.99
N ILE A 46 -6.57 27.95 -16.91
CA ILE A 46 -6.15 27.09 -15.80
C ILE A 46 -7.37 26.45 -15.12
N ARG A 47 -8.39 27.26 -14.80
CA ARG A 47 -9.63 26.71 -14.20
C ARG A 47 -10.35 25.75 -15.13
N TYR A 48 -10.35 26.03 -16.45
CA TYR A 48 -10.90 25.09 -17.44
C TYR A 48 -10.15 23.76 -17.40
N MET A 49 -8.82 23.78 -17.42
CA MET A 49 -7.99 22.56 -17.36
C MET A 49 -8.29 21.73 -16.10
N LEU A 50 -8.35 22.40 -14.94
CA LEU A 50 -8.67 21.75 -13.66
C LEU A 50 -10.11 21.20 -13.65
N ALA A 51 -11.07 21.94 -14.20
CA ALA A 51 -12.47 21.49 -14.28
C ALA A 51 -12.61 20.27 -15.19
N VAL A 52 -11.92 20.24 -16.34
CA VAL A 52 -11.90 19.08 -17.25
C VAL A 52 -11.25 17.89 -16.58
N ALA A 53 -10.07 18.08 -15.95
CA ALA A 53 -9.37 17.00 -15.28
C ALA A 53 -10.22 16.41 -14.13
N LYS A 54 -10.77 17.27 -13.27
CA LYS A 54 -11.62 16.84 -12.15
C LYS A 54 -12.93 16.21 -12.64
N GLY A 55 -13.61 16.82 -13.63
CA GLY A 55 -14.88 16.32 -14.14
C GLY A 55 -14.76 14.98 -14.88
N LEU A 56 -13.67 14.77 -15.64
CA LEU A 56 -13.41 13.48 -16.30
C LEU A 56 -12.82 12.46 -15.33
N GLY A 57 -12.02 12.90 -14.35
CA GLY A 57 -11.46 12.03 -13.33
C GLY A 57 -12.51 11.43 -12.37
N SER A 58 -13.61 12.16 -12.13
CA SER A 58 -14.72 11.70 -11.28
C SER A 58 -15.71 10.74 -11.99
N LEU A 59 -15.51 10.45 -13.28
CA LEU A 59 -16.38 9.50 -13.98
C LEU A 59 -16.09 8.07 -13.52
N PRO A 60 -17.12 7.21 -13.39
CA PRO A 60 -16.90 5.79 -13.14
C PRO A 60 -16.03 5.21 -14.28
N LEU A 61 -15.05 4.39 -13.95
CA LEU A 61 -14.05 3.86 -14.87
C LEU A 61 -13.14 4.91 -15.55
N ALA A 62 -12.97 6.07 -14.95
CA ALA A 62 -12.03 7.10 -15.42
C ALA A 62 -10.60 6.56 -15.53
N ALA A 63 -10.16 5.79 -14.54
CA ALA A 63 -8.94 5.01 -14.55
C ALA A 63 -9.26 3.51 -14.44
N VAL A 64 -8.42 2.69 -15.04
CA VAL A 64 -8.40 1.23 -14.82
C VAL A 64 -7.04 0.94 -14.23
N PHE A 65 -7.05 0.65 -12.95
CA PHE A 65 -5.86 0.17 -12.25
C PHE A 65 -5.73 -1.32 -12.55
N THR A 66 -4.54 -1.78 -12.92
CA THR A 66 -4.26 -3.21 -13.06
C THR A 66 -2.77 -3.47 -12.99
N MET A 67 -2.38 -4.37 -12.12
CA MET A 67 -1.03 -4.95 -12.06
C MET A 67 -1.02 -6.35 -12.67
N SER A 68 -2.12 -6.78 -13.28
CA SER A 68 -2.24 -8.12 -13.83
C SER A 68 -1.22 -8.35 -14.95
N PRO A 69 -0.35 -9.35 -14.83
CA PRO A 69 0.61 -9.71 -15.87
C PRO A 69 -0.10 -10.15 -17.15
N TYR A 70 -1.32 -10.70 -17.05
CA TYR A 70 -2.12 -11.13 -18.19
C TYR A 70 -2.55 -9.96 -19.07
N ILE A 71 -2.90 -8.81 -18.47
CA ILE A 71 -3.25 -7.59 -19.23
C ILE A 71 -2.01 -7.04 -19.94
N VAL A 72 -0.85 -7.04 -19.29
CA VAL A 72 0.42 -6.63 -19.92
C VAL A 72 0.76 -7.54 -21.10
N LEU A 73 0.66 -8.86 -20.92
CA LEU A 73 0.90 -9.84 -21.99
C LEU A 73 -0.08 -9.64 -23.14
N TRP A 74 -1.37 -9.37 -22.85
CA TRP A 74 -2.34 -9.04 -23.88
C TRP A 74 -1.99 -7.77 -24.64
N LEU A 75 -1.50 -6.72 -23.98
CA LEU A 75 -1.04 -5.49 -24.65
C LEU A 75 0.12 -5.78 -25.61
N VAL A 76 1.12 -6.54 -25.16
CA VAL A 76 2.25 -6.96 -26.02
C VAL A 76 1.73 -7.75 -27.24
N PHE A 77 0.81 -8.70 -27.02
CA PHE A 77 0.19 -9.46 -28.07
C PHE A 77 -0.60 -8.58 -29.06
N LEU A 78 -1.38 -7.61 -28.55
CA LEU A 78 -2.11 -6.64 -29.38
C LEU A 78 -1.17 -5.83 -30.26
N TYR A 79 -0.05 -5.30 -29.71
CA TYR A 79 0.93 -4.56 -30.50
C TYR A 79 1.60 -5.44 -31.56
N ALA A 80 1.87 -6.70 -31.25
CA ALA A 80 2.40 -7.67 -32.22
C ALA A 80 1.40 -7.92 -33.38
N LEU A 81 0.09 -8.08 -33.04
CA LEU A 81 -0.97 -8.23 -34.04
C LEU A 81 -1.11 -6.98 -34.93
N LEU A 82 -1.04 -5.78 -34.35
CA LEU A 82 -1.09 -4.53 -35.10
C LEU A 82 0.14 -4.39 -36.01
N GLY A 83 1.34 -4.68 -35.53
CA GLY A 83 2.55 -4.71 -36.33
C GLY A 83 2.44 -5.70 -37.50
N TRP A 84 1.94 -6.92 -37.23
CA TRP A 84 1.67 -7.90 -38.28
C TRP A 84 0.68 -7.38 -39.34
N LEU A 85 -0.43 -6.75 -38.89
CA LEU A 85 -1.44 -6.18 -39.79
C LEU A 85 -0.83 -5.08 -40.66
N LEU A 86 0.08 -4.24 -40.13
CA LEU A 86 0.74 -3.16 -40.88
C LEU A 86 1.73 -3.71 -41.90
N CYS A 87 2.49 -4.74 -41.55
CA CYS A 87 3.53 -5.33 -42.41
C CYS A 87 3.02 -6.28 -43.47
N THR A 88 1.80 -6.83 -43.29
CA THR A 88 1.27 -7.86 -44.21
C THR A 88 0.56 -7.22 -45.42
N ARG A 89 0.82 -7.74 -46.63
CA ARG A 89 0.16 -7.26 -47.85
C ARG A 89 -1.37 -7.56 -47.87
N LYS A 90 -1.77 -8.74 -47.35
CA LYS A 90 -3.18 -9.13 -47.25
C LYS A 90 -3.71 -8.72 -45.87
N LYS A 91 -4.32 -7.56 -45.77
CA LYS A 91 -4.94 -7.05 -44.56
C LYS A 91 -6.13 -7.91 -44.13
N ARG A 92 -6.11 -8.41 -42.88
CA ARG A 92 -7.20 -9.19 -42.27
C ARG A 92 -7.62 -8.53 -40.93
N PRO A 93 -8.24 -7.33 -40.97
CA PRO A 93 -8.57 -6.60 -39.75
C PRO A 93 -9.56 -7.34 -38.86
N GLY A 94 -10.52 -8.07 -39.41
CA GLY A 94 -11.48 -8.89 -38.66
C GLY A 94 -10.81 -10.01 -37.86
N LEU A 95 -9.74 -10.66 -38.41
CA LEU A 95 -8.98 -11.64 -37.67
C LEU A 95 -8.22 -11.03 -36.49
N VAL A 96 -7.58 -9.87 -36.72
CA VAL A 96 -6.87 -9.13 -35.66
C VAL A 96 -7.82 -8.72 -34.56
N LEU A 97 -8.96 -8.15 -34.90
CA LEU A 97 -10.01 -7.79 -33.95
C LEU A 97 -10.48 -9.00 -33.13
N GLY A 98 -10.82 -10.10 -33.80
CA GLY A 98 -11.28 -11.32 -33.13
C GLY A 98 -10.24 -11.90 -32.15
N LEU A 99 -8.97 -12.03 -32.60
CA LEU A 99 -7.91 -12.56 -31.76
C LEU A 99 -7.60 -11.62 -30.59
N SER A 100 -7.61 -10.30 -30.81
CA SER A 100 -7.40 -9.30 -29.75
C SER A 100 -8.52 -9.35 -28.72
N THR A 101 -9.80 -9.41 -29.17
CA THR A 101 -10.96 -9.50 -28.26
C THR A 101 -10.91 -10.80 -27.45
N LEU A 102 -10.64 -11.95 -28.11
CA LEU A 102 -10.50 -13.22 -27.41
C LEU A 102 -9.37 -13.17 -26.37
N GLY A 103 -8.21 -12.64 -26.75
CA GLY A 103 -7.08 -12.48 -25.84
C GLY A 103 -7.43 -11.59 -24.64
N LEU A 104 -8.16 -10.49 -24.84
CA LEU A 104 -8.63 -9.63 -23.77
C LEU A 104 -9.57 -10.39 -22.80
N CYS A 105 -10.56 -11.12 -23.37
CA CYS A 105 -11.47 -11.90 -22.53
C CYS A 105 -10.74 -12.94 -21.69
N VAL A 106 -9.76 -13.65 -22.27
CA VAL A 106 -8.92 -14.60 -21.53
C VAL A 106 -8.10 -13.91 -20.46
N SER A 107 -7.47 -12.78 -20.77
CA SER A 107 -6.67 -12.02 -19.81
C SER A 107 -7.50 -11.49 -18.63
N LEU A 108 -8.71 -10.99 -18.92
CA LEU A 108 -9.64 -10.54 -17.88
C LEU A 108 -10.11 -11.71 -16.99
N LEU A 109 -10.42 -12.86 -17.62
CA LEU A 109 -10.83 -14.05 -16.88
C LEU A 109 -9.71 -14.56 -15.97
N LEU A 110 -8.47 -14.65 -16.46
CA LEU A 110 -7.32 -15.07 -15.68
C LEU A 110 -7.03 -14.08 -14.54
N SER A 111 -7.12 -12.77 -14.82
CA SER A 111 -6.96 -11.72 -13.78
C SER A 111 -8.03 -11.79 -12.69
N TYR A 112 -9.23 -12.25 -13.04
CA TYR A 112 -10.32 -12.43 -12.08
C TYR A 112 -10.16 -13.73 -11.26
N ILE A 113 -9.70 -14.82 -11.90
CA ILE A 113 -9.55 -16.12 -11.23
C ILE A 113 -8.33 -16.14 -10.29
N GLU A 114 -7.23 -15.50 -10.67
CA GLU A 114 -5.98 -15.54 -9.89
C GLU A 114 -6.16 -15.14 -8.40
N PRO A 115 -6.86 -14.03 -8.05
CA PRO A 115 -7.13 -13.71 -6.66
C PRO A 115 -7.99 -14.75 -5.92
N LEU A 116 -8.91 -15.41 -6.66
CA LEU A 116 -9.80 -16.42 -6.07
C LEU A 116 -9.10 -17.76 -5.80
N THR A 117 -7.92 -18.00 -6.36
CA THR A 117 -7.13 -19.22 -6.15
C THR A 117 -6.05 -19.06 -5.09
N CYS A 118 -5.89 -17.85 -4.57
CA CYS A 118 -4.92 -17.56 -3.52
C CYS A 118 -5.67 -17.43 -2.18
N ASP A 119 -5.56 -18.46 -1.39
CA ASP A 119 -6.32 -18.58 -0.14
C ASP A 119 -5.65 -17.87 1.05
N TYR A 120 -4.36 -17.55 0.94
CA TYR A 120 -3.58 -16.83 1.95
C TYR A 120 -2.55 -15.92 1.28
N ARG A 121 -2.60 -14.64 1.60
CA ARG A 121 -1.66 -13.66 1.04
C ARG A 121 -1.29 -12.60 2.06
N VAL A 122 0.01 -12.41 2.24
CA VAL A 122 0.59 -11.31 3.01
C VAL A 122 1.42 -10.46 2.05
N THR A 123 1.12 -9.16 1.95
CA THR A 123 1.86 -8.24 1.09
C THR A 123 2.42 -7.11 1.92
N VAL A 124 3.75 -7.02 2.01
CA VAL A 124 4.48 -5.92 2.64
C VAL A 124 4.83 -4.91 1.58
N LEU A 125 4.25 -3.72 1.66
CA LEU A 125 4.45 -2.67 0.67
C LEU A 125 5.79 -1.95 0.88
N ASP A 126 6.44 -1.56 -0.20
CA ASP A 126 7.63 -0.71 -0.16
C ASP A 126 7.20 0.76 0.02
N VAL A 127 6.92 1.13 1.25
CA VAL A 127 6.53 2.49 1.65
C VAL A 127 7.75 3.35 2.06
N GLY A 128 8.95 2.86 1.80
CA GLY A 128 10.18 3.42 2.35
C GLY A 128 10.34 3.06 3.82
N GLN A 129 10.75 4.04 4.64
CA GLN A 129 10.83 3.84 6.09
C GLN A 129 9.42 3.93 6.67
N GLY A 130 8.90 2.79 7.16
CA GLY A 130 7.57 2.65 7.73
C GLY A 130 6.96 1.27 7.45
N GLN A 131 5.69 1.12 7.78
CA GLN A 131 4.99 -0.15 7.67
C GLN A 131 3.60 0.01 7.04
N CYS A 132 3.33 -0.88 6.08
CA CYS A 132 2.02 -1.02 5.46
C CYS A 132 1.89 -2.45 4.92
N ILE A 133 1.03 -3.27 5.54
CA ILE A 133 0.95 -4.70 5.27
C ILE A 133 -0.49 -5.09 4.99
N LEU A 134 -0.72 -5.71 3.83
CA LEU A 134 -2.00 -6.27 3.44
C LEU A 134 -2.08 -7.74 3.86
N LEU A 135 -3.16 -8.11 4.55
CA LEU A 135 -3.53 -9.47 4.90
C LEU A 135 -4.80 -9.84 4.14
N GLN A 136 -4.74 -10.86 3.30
CA GLN A 136 -5.86 -11.23 2.43
C GLN A 136 -6.10 -12.74 2.48
N SER A 137 -7.35 -13.13 2.66
CA SER A 137 -7.81 -14.51 2.59
C SER A 137 -9.31 -14.54 2.29
N GLU A 138 -9.74 -15.47 1.44
CA GLU A 138 -11.15 -15.77 1.15
C GLU A 138 -12.02 -14.54 0.79
N GLY A 139 -11.39 -13.55 0.13
CA GLY A 139 -12.07 -12.32 -0.29
C GLY A 139 -12.11 -11.23 0.77
N SER A 140 -11.69 -11.52 2.01
CA SER A 140 -11.50 -10.51 3.06
C SER A 140 -10.13 -9.86 2.94
N THR A 141 -10.07 -8.58 3.27
CA THR A 141 -8.85 -7.78 3.20
C THR A 141 -8.71 -6.92 4.45
N PHE A 142 -7.60 -7.10 5.15
CA PHE A 142 -7.20 -6.28 6.27
C PHE A 142 -5.89 -5.57 5.96
N LEU A 143 -5.69 -4.41 6.55
CA LEU A 143 -4.44 -3.66 6.51
C LEU A 143 -3.86 -3.58 7.93
N VAL A 144 -2.56 -3.84 8.07
CA VAL A 144 -1.83 -3.58 9.31
C VAL A 144 -0.91 -2.42 9.07
N ASP A 145 -1.15 -1.34 9.78
CA ASP A 145 -0.53 -0.03 9.62
C ASP A 145 -0.70 0.59 8.22
N CYS A 146 -0.53 1.88 8.15
CA CYS A 146 -0.47 2.65 6.90
C CYS A 146 0.41 3.88 7.12
N GLY A 147 1.71 3.66 7.14
CA GLY A 147 2.67 4.72 7.33
C GLY A 147 3.92 4.48 6.50
N GLY A 148 4.77 5.49 6.39
CA GLY A 148 5.97 5.44 5.59
C GLY A 148 6.74 6.73 5.66
N ARG A 149 7.68 6.92 4.73
CA ARG A 149 8.46 8.15 4.65
C ARG A 149 7.59 9.41 4.59
N ARG A 150 6.40 9.30 3.98
CA ARG A 150 5.32 10.29 3.97
C ARG A 150 4.01 9.54 3.97
N GLY A 151 3.09 9.92 4.83
CA GLY A 151 1.80 9.26 4.95
C GLY A 151 0.99 9.25 3.65
N GLU A 152 0.96 10.36 2.90
CA GLU A 152 0.29 10.45 1.59
C GLU A 152 0.87 9.44 0.57
N GLU A 153 2.20 9.31 0.47
CA GLU A 153 2.84 8.37 -0.45
C GLU A 153 2.54 6.91 -0.06
N ALA A 154 2.53 6.58 1.23
CA ALA A 154 2.18 5.23 1.72
C ALA A 154 0.71 4.89 1.43
N ALA A 155 -0.19 5.84 1.64
CA ALA A 155 -1.61 5.70 1.33
C ALA A 155 -1.85 5.51 -0.17
N ASP A 156 -1.18 6.27 -1.03
CA ASP A 156 -1.28 6.13 -2.49
C ASP A 156 -0.82 4.74 -2.95
N LEU A 157 0.29 4.23 -2.41
CA LEU A 157 0.78 2.88 -2.72
C LEU A 157 -0.20 1.80 -2.25
N ALA A 158 -0.75 1.94 -1.04
CA ALA A 158 -1.76 1.02 -0.53
C ALA A 158 -3.05 1.05 -1.38
N ALA A 159 -3.54 2.24 -1.73
CA ALA A 159 -4.70 2.41 -2.58
C ALA A 159 -4.46 1.85 -4.00
N GLU A 160 -3.31 2.12 -4.62
CA GLU A 160 -2.95 1.58 -5.93
C GLU A 160 -2.93 0.04 -5.90
N GLN A 161 -2.32 -0.55 -4.86
CA GLN A 161 -2.28 -2.00 -4.68
C GLN A 161 -3.68 -2.60 -4.55
N LEU A 162 -4.55 -2.01 -3.73
CA LEU A 162 -5.93 -2.46 -3.53
C LEU A 162 -6.78 -2.28 -4.79
N LEU A 163 -6.78 -1.09 -5.38
CA LEU A 163 -7.55 -0.77 -6.57
C LEU A 163 -7.12 -1.61 -7.79
N SER A 164 -5.82 -1.96 -7.88
CA SER A 164 -5.33 -2.84 -8.95
C SER A 164 -5.92 -4.24 -8.90
N GLN A 165 -6.34 -4.67 -7.71
CA GLN A 165 -7.04 -5.93 -7.45
C GLN A 165 -8.58 -5.77 -7.53
N GLY A 166 -9.09 -4.55 -7.76
CA GLY A 166 -10.52 -4.26 -7.79
C GLY A 166 -11.13 -4.07 -6.39
N ILE A 167 -10.30 -3.93 -5.36
CA ILE A 167 -10.72 -3.74 -3.97
C ILE A 167 -10.88 -2.24 -3.73
N THR A 168 -12.11 -1.82 -3.42
CA THR A 168 -12.46 -0.43 -3.10
C THR A 168 -12.86 -0.24 -1.64
N ARG A 169 -12.92 -1.34 -0.88
CA ARG A 169 -13.24 -1.40 0.54
C ARG A 169 -12.39 -2.47 1.21
N ILE A 170 -11.93 -2.19 2.43
CA ILE A 170 -11.26 -3.16 3.30
C ILE A 170 -12.09 -3.42 4.55
N ASP A 171 -12.03 -4.66 5.06
CA ASP A 171 -12.82 -5.10 6.21
C ASP A 171 -12.31 -4.51 7.54
N GLY A 172 -11.05 -4.13 7.57
CA GLY A 172 -10.48 -3.45 8.73
C GLY A 172 -9.03 -2.99 8.53
N LEU A 173 -8.67 -1.99 9.32
CA LEU A 173 -7.31 -1.50 9.46
C LEU A 173 -6.90 -1.69 10.93
N ILE A 174 -5.76 -2.33 11.16
CA ILE A 174 -5.23 -2.60 12.49
C ILE A 174 -4.00 -1.72 12.68
N LEU A 175 -4.00 -0.85 13.67
CA LEU A 175 -2.81 -0.10 14.02
C LEU A 175 -2.03 -0.82 15.12
N THR A 176 -0.72 -0.93 14.92
CA THR A 176 0.19 -1.43 15.95
C THR A 176 0.48 -0.35 16.99
N HIS A 177 0.68 0.88 16.56
CA HIS A 177 0.86 2.09 17.36
C HIS A 177 0.61 3.34 16.52
N TYR A 178 0.87 4.56 17.07
CA TYR A 178 0.51 5.82 16.42
C TYR A 178 1.68 6.62 15.86
N ASP A 179 2.88 6.07 15.78
CA ASP A 179 4.02 6.76 15.17
C ASP A 179 3.75 7.02 13.68
N ARG A 180 4.32 8.09 13.13
CA ARG A 180 4.01 8.56 11.77
C ARG A 180 4.26 7.53 10.70
N ASP A 181 5.33 6.78 10.86
CA ASP A 181 5.70 5.73 9.91
C ASP A 181 4.84 4.46 10.01
N HIS A 182 3.79 4.49 10.87
CA HIS A 182 2.77 3.45 11.01
C HIS A 182 1.33 3.98 10.80
N ALA A 183 1.01 5.23 11.16
CA ALA A 183 -0.37 5.71 11.20
C ALA A 183 -0.66 6.94 10.31
N GLU A 184 0.35 7.72 9.89
CA GLU A 184 0.15 9.02 9.21
C GLU A 184 -0.61 8.89 7.87
N GLY A 185 -0.56 7.73 7.22
CA GLY A 185 -1.21 7.47 5.93
C GLY A 185 -2.72 7.20 6.02
N VAL A 186 -3.24 6.84 7.20
CA VAL A 186 -4.64 6.39 7.35
C VAL A 186 -5.66 7.41 6.85
N PRO A 187 -5.59 8.71 7.20
CA PRO A 187 -6.55 9.69 6.69
C PRO A 187 -6.53 9.82 5.16
N TYR A 188 -5.35 9.76 4.55
CA TYR A 188 -5.22 9.85 3.08
C TYR A 188 -5.72 8.58 2.37
N LEU A 189 -5.55 7.41 2.99
CA LEU A 189 -6.09 6.16 2.48
C LEU A 189 -7.62 6.16 2.53
N ALA A 190 -8.22 6.65 3.61
CA ALA A 190 -9.68 6.73 3.78
C ALA A 190 -10.36 7.65 2.76
N GLU A 191 -9.62 8.61 2.16
CA GLU A 191 -10.14 9.40 1.04
C GLU A 191 -10.27 8.60 -0.27
N GLN A 192 -9.58 7.46 -0.39
CA GLN A 192 -9.47 6.66 -1.62
C GLN A 192 -10.12 5.28 -1.52
N ILE A 193 -10.10 4.69 -0.33
CA ILE A 193 -10.56 3.33 -0.03
C ILE A 193 -11.53 3.42 1.16
N ASP A 194 -12.67 2.75 1.06
CA ASP A 194 -13.60 2.62 2.18
C ASP A 194 -13.02 1.68 3.24
N ILE A 195 -12.79 2.19 4.45
CA ILE A 195 -12.27 1.44 5.60
C ILE A 195 -13.44 1.16 6.53
N GLU A 196 -13.86 -0.12 6.62
CA GLU A 196 -15.04 -0.47 7.41
C GLU A 196 -14.86 -0.16 8.89
N ARG A 197 -13.71 -0.54 9.45
CA ARG A 197 -13.37 -0.32 10.85
C ARG A 197 -11.89 -0.16 11.09
N VAL A 198 -11.54 0.48 12.20
CA VAL A 198 -10.14 0.59 12.65
C VAL A 198 -9.98 0.00 14.05
N TYR A 199 -8.95 -0.81 14.23
CA TYR A 199 -8.57 -1.38 15.52
C TYR A 199 -7.45 -0.52 16.11
N LEU A 200 -7.70 0.02 17.32
CA LEU A 200 -6.88 1.04 17.95
C LEU A 200 -6.13 0.49 19.16
N PRO A 201 -4.78 0.51 19.17
CA PRO A 201 -4.01 0.07 20.32
C PRO A 201 -4.18 1.02 21.50
N GLY A 202 -4.11 0.48 22.73
CA GLY A 202 -4.15 1.24 23.97
C GLY A 202 -2.82 1.94 24.31
N THR A 203 -2.15 2.51 23.33
CA THR A 203 -0.84 3.20 23.49
C THR A 203 -0.98 4.73 23.42
N GLU A 204 0.02 5.45 23.91
CA GLU A 204 0.07 6.91 23.81
C GLU A 204 0.34 7.35 22.37
N ASP A 205 -0.38 8.37 21.91
CA ASP A 205 -0.13 9.04 20.63
C ASP A 205 0.92 10.15 20.84
N THR A 206 2.17 9.84 20.56
CA THR A 206 3.28 10.79 20.72
C THR A 206 3.45 11.72 19.53
N ASP A 207 3.02 11.28 18.33
CA ASP A 207 3.20 11.98 17.07
C ASP A 207 1.98 12.76 16.58
N GLY A 208 0.83 12.61 17.26
CA GLY A 208 -0.42 13.31 16.96
C GLY A 208 -1.19 12.72 15.76
N CYS A 209 -1.01 11.44 15.46
CA CYS A 209 -1.68 10.77 14.35
C CYS A 209 -3.10 10.31 14.69
N LEU A 210 -3.37 10.00 15.95
CA LEU A 210 -4.64 9.40 16.40
C LEU A 210 -5.86 10.22 15.98
N GLN A 211 -5.82 11.56 16.17
CA GLN A 211 -6.98 12.39 15.83
C GLN A 211 -7.36 12.28 14.34
N GLY A 212 -6.35 12.27 13.45
CA GLY A 212 -6.59 12.08 12.02
C GLY A 212 -7.23 10.73 11.69
N VAL A 213 -6.83 9.67 12.40
CA VAL A 213 -7.42 8.32 12.25
C VAL A 213 -8.88 8.31 12.73
N LEU A 214 -9.17 8.92 13.90
CA LEU A 214 -10.52 9.00 14.46
C LEU A 214 -11.48 9.79 13.56
N ASP A 215 -10.99 10.85 12.92
CA ASP A 215 -11.79 11.66 12.00
C ASP A 215 -12.04 10.95 10.66
N ALA A 216 -11.17 10.00 10.28
CA ALA A 216 -11.21 9.33 8.99
C ALA A 216 -12.08 8.05 8.96
N VAL A 217 -12.20 7.34 10.09
CA VAL A 217 -12.90 6.04 10.17
C VAL A 217 -13.95 6.07 11.30
N GLU A 218 -15.21 5.79 10.93
CA GLU A 218 -16.33 5.89 11.90
C GLU A 218 -16.33 4.74 12.91
N GLU A 219 -16.14 3.50 12.47
CA GLU A 219 -16.15 2.33 13.35
C GLU A 219 -14.77 2.11 13.98
N GLN A 220 -14.66 2.36 15.27
CA GLN A 220 -13.44 2.31 16.04
C GLN A 220 -13.53 1.23 17.11
N ILE A 221 -12.57 0.29 17.12
CA ILE A 221 -12.55 -0.84 18.04
C ILE A 221 -11.27 -0.75 18.87
N PRO A 222 -11.36 -0.51 20.18
CA PRO A 222 -10.18 -0.50 21.04
C PRO A 222 -9.64 -1.92 21.25
N ILE A 223 -8.31 -2.04 21.26
CA ILE A 223 -7.59 -3.29 21.55
C ILE A 223 -7.20 -3.31 23.03
N ASP A 224 -8.21 -3.53 23.91
CA ASP A 224 -7.99 -3.58 25.37
C ASP A 224 -7.64 -4.99 25.88
N SER A 225 -7.89 -6.01 25.07
CA SER A 225 -7.63 -7.41 25.35
C SER A 225 -7.34 -8.14 24.03
N GLU A 226 -6.89 -9.39 24.11
CA GLU A 226 -6.76 -10.21 22.91
C GLU A 226 -8.08 -10.22 22.13
N LEU A 227 -7.99 -9.87 20.84
CA LEU A 227 -9.10 -9.91 19.88
C LEU A 227 -8.84 -11.00 18.83
N THR A 228 -9.88 -11.73 18.48
CA THR A 228 -9.83 -12.70 17.38
C THR A 228 -10.88 -12.36 16.34
N ILE A 229 -10.43 -12.15 15.10
CA ILE A 229 -11.27 -11.91 13.93
C ILE A 229 -11.20 -13.15 13.07
N SER A 230 -12.32 -13.81 12.84
CA SER A 230 -12.39 -15.02 12.03
C SER A 230 -13.15 -14.75 10.72
N PHE A 231 -12.61 -15.23 9.60
CA PHE A 231 -13.22 -15.14 8.28
C PHE A 231 -12.85 -16.38 7.45
N GLY A 232 -13.86 -17.16 7.08
CA GLY A 232 -13.65 -18.48 6.49
C GLY A 232 -12.80 -19.39 7.38
N ASP A 233 -11.75 -19.95 6.81
CA ASP A 233 -10.76 -20.79 7.54
C ASP A 233 -9.56 -19.98 8.05
N ALA A 234 -9.57 -18.65 7.86
CA ALA A 234 -8.53 -17.75 8.34
C ALA A 234 -8.93 -17.03 9.62
N GLN A 235 -7.94 -16.63 10.40
CA GLN A 235 -8.13 -15.79 11.58
C GLN A 235 -7.00 -14.78 11.77
N ILE A 236 -7.33 -13.65 12.33
CA ILE A 236 -6.37 -12.67 12.83
C ILE A 236 -6.55 -12.60 14.35
N ARG A 237 -5.46 -12.87 15.08
CA ARG A 237 -5.39 -12.61 16.52
C ARG A 237 -4.61 -11.33 16.72
N ILE A 238 -5.16 -10.41 17.51
CA ILE A 238 -4.52 -9.14 17.85
C ILE A 238 -4.20 -9.18 19.33
N PHE A 239 -2.95 -9.02 19.67
CA PHE A 239 -2.47 -9.02 21.04
C PHE A 239 -2.30 -7.56 21.49
N PRO A 240 -2.94 -7.14 22.62
CA PRO A 240 -2.82 -5.79 23.11
C PRO A 240 -1.41 -5.53 23.61
N ALA A 241 -1.00 -4.26 23.53
CA ALA A 241 0.16 -3.78 24.27
C ALA A 241 -0.12 -3.94 25.77
N LYS A 242 0.77 -4.59 26.51
CA LYS A 242 0.68 -4.68 27.97
C LYS A 242 1.62 -3.64 28.59
N ASP A 243 1.11 -2.96 29.64
CA ASP A 243 1.72 -2.04 30.62
C ASP A 243 3.25 -1.76 30.53
N ALA A 244 3.76 -1.73 29.37
CA ALA A 244 5.15 -1.53 29.13
C ALA A 244 5.32 -0.03 28.84
N GLY A 245 5.53 0.81 29.74
CA GLY A 245 6.03 2.16 29.57
C GLY A 245 5.63 2.92 28.31
N SER A 246 6.15 4.07 28.07
CA SER A 246 5.97 4.84 26.82
C SER A 246 6.85 4.31 25.69
N GLY A 247 6.39 4.42 24.44
CA GLY A 247 7.16 4.14 23.22
C GLY A 247 6.98 2.70 22.70
N ASN A 248 8.02 2.17 22.08
CA ASN A 248 8.02 0.89 21.35
C ASN A 248 7.69 -0.36 22.19
N ASP A 249 7.62 -0.23 23.52
CA ASP A 249 7.17 -1.30 24.41
C ASP A 249 5.62 -1.46 24.41
N SER A 250 4.89 -0.55 23.76
CA SER A 250 3.42 -0.46 23.81
C SER A 250 2.73 -0.75 22.48
N CYS A 251 3.38 -1.43 21.54
CA CYS A 251 2.78 -1.78 20.27
C CYS A 251 1.85 -3.01 20.40
N ALA A 252 0.73 -3.00 19.69
CA ALA A 252 -0.07 -4.20 19.46
C ALA A 252 0.65 -5.13 18.46
N SER A 253 0.48 -6.43 18.64
CA SER A 253 1.00 -7.43 17.70
C SER A 253 -0.13 -8.16 17.01
N VAL A 254 0.12 -8.65 15.79
CA VAL A 254 -0.89 -9.30 14.95
C VAL A 254 -0.36 -10.65 14.49
N LEU A 255 -1.12 -11.72 14.75
CA LEU A 255 -0.89 -13.04 14.21
C LEU A 255 -1.99 -13.37 13.20
N PHE A 256 -1.60 -13.56 11.96
CA PHE A 256 -2.50 -13.96 10.88
C PHE A 256 -2.27 -15.43 10.56
N THR A 257 -3.30 -16.24 10.74
CA THR A 257 -3.26 -17.71 10.61
C THR A 257 -4.25 -18.19 9.58
N ARG A 258 -3.84 -19.14 8.74
CA ARG A 258 -4.72 -19.99 7.95
C ARG A 258 -4.10 -21.37 7.75
N GLU A 259 -4.77 -22.41 8.18
CA GLU A 259 -4.28 -23.80 8.14
C GLU A 259 -2.89 -23.94 8.80
N LYS A 260 -1.82 -23.98 8.00
CA LYS A 260 -0.43 -24.07 8.42
C LYS A 260 0.39 -22.84 8.00
N CYS A 261 -0.26 -21.78 7.64
CA CYS A 261 0.37 -20.53 7.24
C CYS A 261 0.17 -19.50 8.35
N ASP A 262 1.23 -19.22 9.08
CA ASP A 262 1.25 -18.29 10.21
C ASP A 262 2.19 -17.13 9.94
N THR A 263 1.67 -15.89 10.03
CA THR A 263 2.48 -14.67 9.93
C THR A 263 2.33 -13.85 11.19
N LEU A 264 3.44 -13.54 11.85
CA LEU A 264 3.49 -12.66 13.01
C LEU A 264 4.02 -11.28 12.61
N ILE A 265 3.32 -10.23 13.06
CA ILE A 265 3.67 -8.82 12.90
C ILE A 265 3.78 -8.24 14.29
N THR A 266 4.96 -7.80 14.70
CA THR A 266 5.23 -7.29 16.04
C THR A 266 5.20 -5.77 16.15
N GLY A 267 4.96 -5.05 15.02
CA GLY A 267 5.13 -3.61 15.00
C GLY A 267 6.55 -3.23 15.43
N ASP A 268 6.66 -2.23 16.27
CA ASP A 268 7.96 -1.73 16.76
C ASP A 268 8.33 -2.24 18.16
N LEU A 269 7.77 -3.40 18.57
CA LEU A 269 8.07 -3.99 19.87
C LEU A 269 9.58 -4.09 20.14
N SER A 270 9.97 -3.70 21.35
CA SER A 270 11.33 -3.94 21.85
C SER A 270 11.53 -5.42 22.19
N ASP A 271 12.79 -5.83 22.31
CA ASP A 271 13.18 -7.18 22.74
C ASP A 271 12.58 -7.58 24.10
N LYS A 272 12.35 -6.61 24.99
CA LYS A 272 11.70 -6.82 26.28
C LYS A 272 10.19 -7.12 26.09
N ALA A 273 9.53 -6.35 25.25
CA ALA A 273 8.10 -6.54 24.99
C ALA A 273 7.82 -7.82 24.18
N GLU A 274 8.72 -8.21 23.28
CA GLU A 274 8.67 -9.51 22.59
C GLU A 274 8.78 -10.70 23.55
N ARG A 275 9.68 -10.64 24.57
CA ARG A 275 9.75 -11.67 25.63
C ARG A 275 8.47 -11.71 26.45
N GLN A 276 7.87 -10.54 26.76
CA GLN A 276 6.59 -10.50 27.45
C GLN A 276 5.46 -11.11 26.60
N LEU A 277 5.46 -10.89 25.29
CA LEU A 277 4.51 -11.51 24.36
C LEU A 277 4.60 -13.05 24.42
N LEU A 278 5.83 -13.60 24.46
CA LEU A 278 6.07 -15.04 24.59
C LEU A 278 5.66 -15.61 25.95
N GLU A 279 5.77 -14.83 27.03
CA GLU A 279 5.30 -15.25 28.35
C GLU A 279 3.77 -15.29 28.46
N ASP A 280 3.10 -14.40 27.75
CA ASP A 280 1.63 -14.21 27.83
C ASP A 280 0.86 -15.07 26.84
N TYR A 281 1.45 -15.41 25.70
CA TYR A 281 0.75 -16.06 24.59
C TYR A 281 1.57 -17.22 24.02
N ASP A 282 0.87 -18.30 23.69
CA ASP A 282 1.43 -19.42 22.94
C ASP A 282 1.39 -19.09 21.45
N LEU A 283 2.56 -18.92 20.84
CA LEU A 283 2.72 -18.61 19.43
C LEU A 283 3.13 -19.87 18.66
N PRO A 284 2.60 -20.10 17.45
CA PRO A 284 2.97 -21.22 16.61
C PRO A 284 4.37 -21.06 15.99
N ASP A 285 4.87 -22.12 15.36
CA ASP A 285 5.93 -22.00 14.36
C ASP A 285 5.42 -21.12 13.21
N LEU A 286 6.27 -20.23 12.68
CA LEU A 286 5.86 -19.23 11.68
C LEU A 286 6.43 -19.56 10.29
N GLU A 287 5.61 -19.44 9.27
CA GLU A 287 6.10 -19.35 7.89
C GLU A 287 6.72 -18.00 7.61
N VAL A 288 6.15 -16.92 8.20
CA VAL A 288 6.64 -15.56 7.98
C VAL A 288 6.68 -14.75 9.28
N LEU A 289 7.81 -14.14 9.55
CA LEU A 289 7.94 -13.08 10.56
C LEU A 289 8.12 -11.73 9.87
N ILE A 290 7.26 -10.77 10.17
CA ILE A 290 7.54 -9.36 9.86
C ILE A 290 8.43 -8.82 10.97
N VAL A 291 9.64 -8.49 10.60
CA VAL A 291 10.72 -8.13 11.53
C VAL A 291 10.38 -6.81 12.22
N GLY A 292 10.43 -6.82 13.54
CA GLY A 292 10.06 -5.68 14.37
C GLY A 292 10.97 -4.46 14.14
N HIS A 293 10.37 -3.27 14.25
CA HIS A 293 11.02 -1.98 14.26
C HIS A 293 12.02 -1.81 13.10
N HIS A 294 11.58 -2.19 11.90
CA HIS A 294 12.34 -2.07 10.65
C HIS A 294 13.74 -2.73 10.69
N GLY A 295 13.94 -3.69 11.57
CA GLY A 295 15.24 -4.35 11.79
C GLY A 295 16.16 -3.58 12.76
N SER A 296 15.61 -2.91 13.77
CA SER A 296 16.35 -2.34 14.88
C SER A 296 17.05 -3.42 15.69
N LYS A 297 18.25 -3.14 16.19
CA LYS A 297 18.98 -4.09 17.07
C LYS A 297 18.26 -4.41 18.38
N TYR A 298 17.29 -3.58 18.76
CA TYR A 298 16.51 -3.71 19.98
C TYR A 298 15.19 -4.48 19.79
N SER A 299 14.97 -5.07 18.63
CA SER A 299 13.79 -5.87 18.29
C SER A 299 14.22 -7.20 17.69
N THR A 300 13.26 -8.11 17.51
CA THR A 300 13.48 -9.46 16.95
C THR A 300 14.52 -10.23 17.77
N CYS A 301 14.20 -10.43 19.06
CA CYS A 301 15.11 -11.09 20.01
C CYS A 301 15.32 -12.57 19.64
N THR A 302 16.40 -13.14 20.16
CA THR A 302 16.75 -14.55 19.91
C THR A 302 15.66 -15.48 20.41
N GLU A 303 15.09 -15.19 21.58
CA GLU A 303 14.04 -16.00 22.21
C GLU A 303 12.76 -16.05 21.33
N LEU A 304 12.40 -14.94 20.66
CA LEU A 304 11.28 -14.93 19.71
C LEU A 304 11.58 -15.87 18.53
N LEU A 305 12.77 -15.77 17.96
CA LEU A 305 13.18 -16.59 16.82
C LEU A 305 13.29 -18.09 17.18
N GLU A 306 13.75 -18.41 18.39
CA GLU A 306 13.82 -19.80 18.88
C GLU A 306 12.43 -20.38 19.16
N ALA A 307 11.51 -19.57 19.69
CA ALA A 307 10.17 -20.00 20.04
C ALA A 307 9.26 -20.19 18.82
N THR A 308 9.44 -19.38 17.78
CA THR A 308 8.54 -19.33 16.61
C THR A 308 9.18 -19.89 15.33
N ALA A 309 10.47 -20.16 15.31
CA ALA A 309 11.24 -20.79 14.23
C ALA A 309 10.84 -20.36 12.80
N PRO A 310 10.82 -19.06 12.47
CA PRO A 310 10.27 -18.57 11.21
C PRO A 310 11.07 -19.05 9.99
N ASP A 311 10.37 -19.54 8.95
CA ASP A 311 10.99 -19.92 7.68
C ASP A 311 11.53 -18.71 6.92
N ALA A 312 10.73 -17.64 6.89
CA ALA A 312 11.08 -16.38 6.22
C ALA A 312 10.90 -15.18 7.15
N ALA A 313 11.78 -14.20 7.00
CA ALA A 313 11.70 -12.91 7.69
C ALA A 313 11.62 -11.79 6.66
N ILE A 314 10.61 -10.93 6.77
CA ILE A 314 10.44 -9.77 5.88
C ILE A 314 10.69 -8.51 6.68
N ILE A 315 11.59 -7.66 6.19
CA ILE A 315 11.93 -6.38 6.80
C ILE A 315 11.33 -5.26 5.95
N SER A 316 10.35 -4.53 6.51
CA SER A 316 9.86 -3.29 5.94
C SER A 316 10.82 -2.17 6.29
N VAL A 317 11.56 -1.63 5.33
CA VAL A 317 12.63 -0.66 5.58
C VAL A 317 12.90 0.17 4.34
N GLY A 318 13.21 1.45 4.52
CA GLY A 318 13.53 2.35 3.43
C GLY A 318 15.00 2.28 3.00
N ALA A 319 15.24 2.37 1.69
CA ALA A 319 16.56 2.65 1.17
C ALA A 319 17.03 4.02 1.70
N ASP A 320 18.31 4.14 2.03
CA ASP A 320 18.92 5.39 2.52
C ASP A 320 18.27 5.94 3.80
N ASN A 321 17.69 5.08 4.66
CA ASN A 321 17.16 5.51 5.94
C ASN A 321 18.27 6.03 6.87
N SER A 322 17.93 7.04 7.68
CA SER A 322 18.87 7.69 8.59
C SER A 322 19.14 6.90 9.89
N TYR A 323 18.38 5.83 10.13
CA TYR A 323 18.45 5.03 11.36
C TYR A 323 19.52 3.93 11.29
N GLY A 324 20.01 3.63 10.10
CA GLY A 324 20.96 2.54 9.87
C GLY A 324 20.29 1.14 9.97
N HIS A 325 19.01 1.07 9.72
CA HIS A 325 18.23 -0.17 9.69
C HIS A 325 18.26 -0.82 8.28
N PRO A 326 18.15 -2.16 8.18
CA PRO A 326 18.29 -3.09 9.31
C PRO A 326 19.73 -3.13 9.82
N THR A 327 19.89 -3.29 11.13
CA THR A 327 21.22 -3.39 11.75
C THR A 327 21.84 -4.74 11.46
N GLN A 328 23.19 -4.79 11.47
CA GLN A 328 23.90 -6.03 11.21
C GLN A 328 23.61 -7.10 12.27
N GLU A 329 23.37 -6.68 13.51
CA GLU A 329 23.04 -7.57 14.64
C GLU A 329 21.74 -8.33 14.40
N VAL A 330 20.71 -7.69 13.86
CA VAL A 330 19.43 -8.34 13.48
C VAL A 330 19.64 -9.31 12.32
N LEU A 331 20.34 -8.87 11.29
CA LEU A 331 20.63 -9.75 10.13
C LEU A 331 21.41 -11.00 10.54
N ASP A 332 22.35 -10.86 11.46
CA ASP A 332 23.13 -12.00 11.98
C ASP A 332 22.25 -12.95 12.83
N ARG A 333 21.32 -12.41 13.65
CA ARG A 333 20.35 -13.23 14.42
C ARG A 333 19.42 -14.01 13.51
N LEU A 334 18.81 -13.35 12.51
CA LEU A 334 17.94 -13.99 11.53
C LEU A 334 18.66 -15.09 10.75
N LYS A 335 19.92 -14.84 10.35
CA LYS A 335 20.74 -15.83 9.69
C LYS A 335 21.08 -17.01 10.59
N GLN A 336 21.35 -16.77 11.88
CA GLN A 336 21.62 -17.84 12.86
C GLN A 336 20.37 -18.69 13.12
N ALA A 337 19.19 -18.08 13.11
CA ALA A 337 17.91 -18.77 13.19
C ALA A 337 17.55 -19.56 11.92
N GLY A 338 18.31 -19.38 10.82
CA GLY A 338 18.06 -20.10 9.57
C GLY A 338 17.01 -19.46 8.66
N CYS A 339 16.51 -18.28 9.00
CA CYS A 339 15.48 -17.57 8.23
C CYS A 339 15.99 -17.11 6.87
N VAL A 340 15.13 -17.22 5.86
CA VAL A 340 15.34 -16.54 4.56
C VAL A 340 14.92 -15.09 4.71
N VAL A 341 15.83 -14.14 4.50
CA VAL A 341 15.58 -12.73 4.73
C VAL A 341 15.23 -12.00 3.44
N TYR A 342 14.10 -11.31 3.44
CA TYR A 342 13.67 -10.38 2.39
C TYR A 342 13.60 -8.96 2.96
N ARG A 343 13.89 -7.95 2.12
CA ARG A 343 13.90 -6.54 2.53
C ARG A 343 13.24 -5.69 1.45
N THR A 344 12.35 -4.77 1.85
CA THR A 344 11.63 -3.90 0.88
C THR A 344 12.57 -2.95 0.15
N ASP A 345 13.63 -2.45 0.78
CA ASP A 345 14.63 -1.57 0.14
C ASP A 345 15.47 -2.25 -0.95
N LEU A 346 15.50 -3.59 -1.00
CA LEU A 346 16.23 -4.36 -2.01
C LEU A 346 15.31 -5.05 -3.03
N HIS A 347 14.09 -5.42 -2.62
CA HIS A 347 13.20 -6.26 -3.42
C HIS A 347 11.92 -5.53 -3.84
N GLY A 348 11.71 -4.26 -3.36
CA GLY A 348 10.44 -3.59 -3.53
C GLY A 348 9.33 -4.24 -2.69
N THR A 349 8.09 -4.08 -3.11
CA THR A 349 6.93 -4.75 -2.47
C THR A 349 7.07 -6.27 -2.51
N ILE A 350 6.91 -6.92 -1.36
CA ILE A 350 7.10 -8.36 -1.17
C ILE A 350 5.74 -9.00 -0.89
N THR A 351 5.42 -10.06 -1.64
CA THR A 351 4.18 -10.82 -1.42
C THR A 351 4.52 -12.28 -1.12
N TYR A 352 4.10 -12.74 0.06
CA TYR A 352 4.06 -14.16 0.41
C TYR A 352 2.67 -14.73 0.10
N ARG A 353 2.64 -15.97 -0.42
CA ARG A 353 1.40 -16.69 -0.72
C ARG A 353 1.52 -18.11 -0.18
N GLY A 354 0.53 -18.54 0.56
CA GLY A 354 0.40 -19.87 1.11
C GLY A 354 -0.71 -20.68 0.43
#